data_4cf70518ef6e4a7a29934ba210ef1a99
#
_entry.id   4cf70518ef6e4a7a29934ba210ef1a99
#
_cell.length_a   1.000
_cell.length_b   1.000
_cell.length_c   1.000
_cell.angle_alpha   90.00
_cell.angle_beta   90.00
_cell.angle_gamma   90.00
#
_symmetry.space_group_name_H-M   'P 1'
#
loop_
_entity.id
_entity.type
_entity.pdbx_description
1 polymer ?
#
loop_
_entity_poly.entity_id
_entity_poly.type
_entity_poly.pdbx_seq_one_letter_code
_entity_poly.pdbx_strand_id
1 'polypeptide(L)'
;IYGYTSRPIEYFEAIKKWQLEKNNWEVDTSLMSHALGVLPMLANLMHTFLEKGDKVIIQPPVFHEFKNVIEAWGGEVVTNQLIENNGRYYIDFDDLRNKAKQGAKFMIVCNPHNPVGRVWSKEELEAIANICIENNITIISDEIYSDIMLWGNKHTPMASISEEIRKHTITCTSSTKTFNLAGLQVATVIFPNLNMKNQYDAILKKIETYRNNAFSIVANTIAFTEGKEWFLDATTYIEENIKYAVDYINSNIPQIKVSIPDSTYLLWLDCRNLNLDGDDLVDFFVNKARLALNDGRLFGDGGDGYMRINIACPRRILEKALYQLENAVDSYNFDKYELISGC
;
A
#
# COMPACT_ATOMS: atom_id res chain seq x y z
N ILE A 1 -28.83 -18.12 -12.23
CA ILE A 1 -27.78 -18.80 -13.04
C ILE A 1 -26.50 -17.98 -12.90
N TYR A 2 -25.42 -18.62 -12.47
CA TYR A 2 -24.11 -17.99 -12.32
C TYR A 2 -23.27 -18.32 -13.56
N GLY A 3 -23.54 -17.59 -14.67
CA GLY A 3 -22.82 -17.75 -15.92
C GLY A 3 -21.52 -16.95 -15.98
N TYR A 4 -20.89 -16.97 -17.15
CA TYR A 4 -19.77 -16.10 -17.43
C TYR A 4 -20.18 -14.64 -17.37
N THR A 5 -19.31 -13.81 -16.79
CA THR A 5 -19.60 -12.41 -16.55
C THR A 5 -18.95 -11.50 -17.60
N SER A 6 -19.56 -10.34 -17.77
CA SER A 6 -18.95 -9.17 -18.39
C SER A 6 -19.12 -7.98 -17.45
N ARG A 7 -18.28 -7.00 -17.57
CA ARG A 7 -18.41 -5.75 -16.82
C ARG A 7 -19.37 -4.84 -17.58
N PRO A 8 -20.54 -4.54 -17.03
CA PRO A 8 -21.47 -3.59 -17.62
C PRO A 8 -20.90 -2.17 -17.50
N ILE A 9 -21.47 -1.22 -18.23
CA ILE A 9 -21.01 0.17 -18.23
C ILE A 9 -21.10 0.79 -16.83
N GLU A 10 -22.12 0.41 -16.07
CA GLU A 10 -22.39 0.88 -14.71
C GLU A 10 -21.25 0.55 -13.74
N TYR A 11 -20.51 -0.54 -13.99
CA TYR A 11 -19.32 -0.89 -13.20
C TYR A 11 -18.24 0.19 -13.31
N PHE A 12 -17.95 0.67 -14.51
CA PHE A 12 -16.93 1.70 -14.74
C PHE A 12 -17.43 3.08 -14.35
N GLU A 13 -18.71 3.38 -14.59
CA GLU A 13 -19.32 4.64 -14.19
C GLU A 13 -19.38 4.81 -12.66
N ALA A 14 -19.58 3.73 -11.90
CA ALA A 14 -19.52 3.76 -10.45
C ALA A 14 -18.12 4.18 -9.95
N ILE A 15 -17.06 3.62 -10.57
CA ILE A 15 -15.67 3.98 -10.24
C ILE A 15 -15.39 5.44 -10.62
N LYS A 16 -15.76 5.86 -11.82
CA LYS A 16 -15.61 7.24 -12.30
C LYS A 16 -16.29 8.23 -11.35
N LYS A 17 -17.55 7.98 -10.99
CA LYS A 17 -18.31 8.83 -10.09
C LYS A 17 -17.64 8.90 -8.71
N TRP A 18 -17.19 7.78 -8.16
CA TRP A 18 -16.50 7.74 -6.88
C TRP A 18 -15.22 8.58 -6.90
N GLN A 19 -14.37 8.43 -7.94
CA GLN A 19 -13.15 9.22 -8.08
C GLN A 19 -13.43 10.71 -8.19
N LEU A 20 -14.48 11.09 -8.92
CA LEU A 20 -14.89 12.48 -9.03
C LEU A 20 -15.35 13.05 -7.68
N GLU A 21 -16.20 12.32 -6.96
CA GLU A 21 -16.76 12.78 -5.67
C GLU A 21 -15.71 12.82 -4.55
N LYS A 22 -14.81 11.80 -4.49
CA LYS A 22 -13.82 11.68 -3.41
C LYS A 22 -12.58 12.54 -3.65
N ASN A 23 -12.07 12.51 -4.88
CA ASN A 23 -10.75 13.02 -5.21
C ASN A 23 -10.79 14.18 -6.22
N ASN A 24 -11.99 14.64 -6.63
CA ASN A 24 -12.19 15.64 -7.69
C ASN A 24 -11.42 15.28 -8.98
N TRP A 25 -11.37 13.98 -9.31
CA TRP A 25 -10.66 13.46 -10.46
C TRP A 25 -11.64 12.86 -11.47
N GLU A 26 -11.73 13.49 -12.65
CA GLU A 26 -12.51 12.97 -13.76
C GLU A 26 -11.72 11.95 -14.56
N VAL A 27 -12.16 10.69 -14.52
CA VAL A 27 -11.50 9.57 -15.18
C VAL A 27 -12.24 9.21 -16.46
N ASP A 28 -11.49 8.96 -17.52
CA ASP A 28 -12.02 8.39 -18.78
C ASP A 28 -12.20 6.87 -18.63
N THR A 29 -13.45 6.41 -18.63
CA THR A 29 -13.77 5.00 -18.49
C THR A 29 -13.23 4.13 -19.62
N SER A 30 -12.98 4.72 -20.81
CA SER A 30 -12.36 4.01 -21.93
C SER A 30 -10.91 3.59 -21.67
N LEU A 31 -10.24 4.26 -20.73
CA LEU A 31 -8.87 3.97 -20.30
C LEU A 31 -8.78 2.99 -19.12
N MET A 32 -9.92 2.57 -18.57
CA MET A 32 -9.98 1.61 -17.48
C MET A 32 -9.87 0.16 -17.99
N SER A 33 -9.11 -0.65 -17.26
CA SER A 33 -9.15 -2.11 -17.33
C SER A 33 -9.26 -2.68 -15.92
N HIS A 34 -9.29 -4.00 -15.80
CA HIS A 34 -9.51 -4.66 -14.51
C HIS A 34 -8.39 -5.64 -14.18
N ALA A 35 -8.40 -6.09 -12.95
CA ALA A 35 -7.60 -7.22 -12.48
C ALA A 35 -8.32 -8.00 -11.37
N LEU A 36 -7.82 -9.19 -11.09
CA LEU A 36 -8.29 -10.06 -10.00
C LEU A 36 -7.64 -9.69 -8.65
N GLY A 37 -7.42 -8.40 -8.42
CA GLY A 37 -6.74 -7.84 -7.25
C GLY A 37 -5.48 -7.07 -7.62
N VAL A 38 -4.90 -6.35 -6.66
CA VAL A 38 -3.74 -5.46 -6.91
C VAL A 38 -2.48 -6.24 -7.24
N LEU A 39 -2.21 -7.35 -6.56
CA LEU A 39 -1.04 -8.18 -6.89
C LEU A 39 -1.12 -8.80 -8.28
N PRO A 40 -2.21 -9.47 -8.67
CA PRO A 40 -2.38 -9.88 -10.06
C PRO A 40 -2.31 -8.73 -11.07
N MET A 41 -2.76 -7.53 -10.71
CA MET A 41 -2.64 -6.35 -11.55
C MET A 41 -1.17 -5.96 -11.80
N LEU A 42 -0.38 -5.84 -10.72
CA LEU A 42 1.04 -5.53 -10.80
C LEU A 42 1.81 -6.62 -11.58
N ALA A 43 1.52 -7.88 -11.31
CA ALA A 43 2.10 -9.00 -12.05
C ALA A 43 1.80 -8.91 -13.55
N ASN A 44 0.56 -8.59 -13.93
CA ASN A 44 0.17 -8.42 -15.32
C ASN A 44 0.80 -7.16 -15.96
N LEU A 45 0.99 -6.08 -15.20
CA LEU A 45 1.72 -4.89 -15.68
C LEU A 45 3.18 -5.23 -15.94
N MET A 46 3.85 -5.92 -15.00
CA MET A 46 5.23 -6.37 -15.20
C MET A 46 5.32 -7.33 -16.40
N HIS A 47 4.44 -8.34 -16.48
CA HIS A 47 4.40 -9.26 -17.63
C HIS A 47 4.20 -8.55 -18.96
N THR A 48 3.41 -7.48 -18.99
CA THR A 48 3.08 -6.77 -20.23
C THR A 48 4.21 -5.87 -20.69
N PHE A 49 4.85 -5.17 -19.77
CA PHE A 49 5.70 -4.02 -20.10
C PHE A 49 7.15 -4.16 -19.69
N LEU A 50 7.50 -5.13 -18.82
CA LEU A 50 8.85 -5.31 -18.34
C LEU A 50 9.61 -6.28 -19.24
N GLU A 51 10.85 -5.94 -19.57
CA GLU A 51 11.80 -6.83 -20.19
C GLU A 51 12.85 -7.29 -19.14
N LYS A 52 13.50 -8.42 -19.41
CA LYS A 52 14.52 -8.94 -18.49
C LYS A 52 15.65 -7.94 -18.31
N GLY A 53 15.94 -7.57 -17.07
CA GLY A 53 16.96 -6.60 -16.69
C GLY A 53 16.47 -5.15 -16.65
N ASP A 54 15.22 -4.87 -17.01
CA ASP A 54 14.63 -3.54 -16.80
C ASP A 54 14.61 -3.18 -15.31
N LYS A 55 14.99 -1.96 -15.00
CA LYS A 55 15.02 -1.46 -13.63
C LYS A 55 13.70 -0.83 -13.22
N VAL A 56 13.28 -1.14 -11.99
CA VAL A 56 12.07 -0.56 -11.38
C VAL A 56 12.42 0.04 -10.02
N ILE A 57 12.12 1.33 -9.84
CA ILE A 57 12.36 2.03 -8.58
C ILE A 57 11.20 1.75 -7.62
N ILE A 58 11.54 1.41 -6.36
CA ILE A 58 10.61 1.34 -5.23
C ILE A 58 11.17 2.09 -4.03
N GLN A 59 10.32 2.43 -3.04
CA GLN A 59 10.69 3.27 -1.91
C GLN A 59 10.50 2.54 -0.56
N PRO A 60 11.44 1.63 -0.19
CA PRO A 60 11.34 0.92 1.09
C PRO A 60 11.55 1.88 2.31
N PRO A 61 10.97 1.51 3.49
CA PRO A 61 10.14 0.33 3.69
C PRO A 61 8.80 0.47 2.96
N VAL A 62 8.48 -0.52 2.11
CA VAL A 62 7.30 -0.50 1.26
C VAL A 62 6.72 -1.90 1.11
N PHE A 63 5.49 -2.01 0.64
CA PHE A 63 4.81 -3.28 0.44
C PHE A 63 5.69 -4.30 -0.32
N HIS A 64 6.04 -5.37 0.38
CA HIS A 64 7.07 -6.33 -0.02
C HIS A 64 6.82 -7.02 -1.36
N GLU A 65 5.56 -7.17 -1.74
CA GLU A 65 5.20 -7.82 -3.00
C GLU A 65 5.61 -7.01 -4.24
N PHE A 66 5.93 -5.73 -4.10
CA PHE A 66 6.48 -4.96 -5.23
C PHE A 66 7.80 -5.58 -5.70
N LYS A 67 8.71 -5.84 -4.76
CA LYS A 67 9.98 -6.53 -5.06
C LYS A 67 9.74 -7.90 -5.67
N ASN A 68 8.91 -8.73 -5.03
CA ASN A 68 8.63 -10.09 -5.47
C ASN A 68 8.08 -10.13 -6.89
N VAL A 69 7.16 -9.23 -7.23
CA VAL A 69 6.56 -9.16 -8.58
C VAL A 69 7.57 -8.69 -9.62
N ILE A 70 8.40 -7.69 -9.31
CA ILE A 70 9.44 -7.20 -10.23
C ILE A 70 10.44 -8.33 -10.55
N GLU A 71 10.98 -8.99 -9.53
CA GLU A 71 11.97 -10.06 -9.66
C GLU A 71 11.39 -11.30 -10.36
N ALA A 72 10.13 -11.66 -10.08
CA ALA A 72 9.45 -12.78 -10.72
C ALA A 72 9.34 -12.64 -12.25
N TRP A 73 9.27 -11.40 -12.75
CA TRP A 73 9.23 -11.11 -14.19
C TRP A 73 10.60 -10.70 -14.76
N GLY A 74 11.67 -10.93 -14.00
CA GLY A 74 13.06 -10.72 -14.46
C GLY A 74 13.54 -9.28 -14.43
N GLY A 75 12.82 -8.39 -13.78
CA GLY A 75 13.25 -7.01 -13.54
C GLY A 75 14.27 -6.90 -12.41
N GLU A 76 14.95 -5.77 -12.37
CA GLU A 76 15.89 -5.39 -11.31
C GLU A 76 15.26 -4.31 -10.41
N VAL A 77 15.26 -4.58 -9.10
CA VAL A 77 14.79 -3.61 -8.11
C VAL A 77 15.85 -2.56 -7.84
N VAL A 78 15.47 -1.29 -7.95
CA VAL A 78 16.29 -0.14 -7.53
C VAL A 78 15.61 0.51 -6.33
N THR A 79 16.29 0.59 -5.20
CA THR A 79 15.74 1.15 -3.98
C THR A 79 16.08 2.64 -3.83
N ASN A 80 15.04 3.47 -3.62
CA ASN A 80 15.14 4.82 -3.10
C ASN A 80 14.58 4.78 -1.67
N GLN A 81 15.44 4.44 -0.71
CA GLN A 81 15.02 4.24 0.68
C GLN A 81 14.48 5.52 1.29
N LEU A 82 13.34 5.42 1.98
CA LEU A 82 12.77 6.54 2.74
C LEU A 82 13.65 6.89 3.95
N ILE A 83 13.71 8.18 4.26
CA ILE A 83 14.41 8.70 5.45
C ILE A 83 13.43 8.75 6.61
N GLU A 84 13.72 8.01 7.68
CA GLU A 84 12.97 8.09 8.94
C GLU A 84 13.51 9.23 9.81
N ASN A 85 12.63 10.07 10.33
CA ASN A 85 12.96 11.09 11.30
C ASN A 85 11.82 11.22 12.33
N ASN A 86 12.10 10.82 13.58
CA ASN A 86 11.14 10.86 14.69
C ASN A 86 9.79 10.19 14.38
N GLY A 87 9.83 9.01 13.74
CA GLY A 87 8.65 8.23 13.38
C GLY A 87 7.92 8.72 12.13
N ARG A 88 8.40 9.78 11.46
CA ARG A 88 7.88 10.26 10.19
C ARG A 88 8.87 9.95 9.07
N TYR A 89 8.34 9.58 7.91
CA TYR A 89 9.12 9.19 6.75
C TYR A 89 9.08 10.26 5.67
N TYR A 90 10.21 10.43 4.98
CA TYR A 90 10.42 11.44 3.94
C TYR A 90 11.09 10.79 2.74
N ILE A 91 10.86 11.36 1.56
CA ILE A 91 11.51 10.93 0.31
C ILE A 91 12.89 11.57 0.23
N ASP A 92 13.92 10.76 -0.05
CA ASP A 92 15.23 11.26 -0.43
C ASP A 92 15.21 11.61 -1.93
N PHE A 93 14.93 12.87 -2.24
CA PHE A 93 14.87 13.34 -3.62
C PHE A 93 16.22 13.40 -4.31
N ASP A 94 17.32 13.57 -3.58
CA ASP A 94 18.65 13.58 -4.18
C ASP A 94 19.07 12.17 -4.59
N ASP A 95 18.82 11.18 -3.73
CA ASP A 95 19.00 9.77 -4.10
C ASP A 95 18.04 9.37 -5.23
N LEU A 96 16.77 9.81 -5.21
CA LEU A 96 15.82 9.50 -6.28
C LEU A 96 16.31 10.02 -7.64
N ARG A 97 16.83 11.26 -7.72
CA ARG A 97 17.41 11.82 -8.95
C ARG A 97 18.59 10.98 -9.44
N ASN A 98 19.44 10.50 -8.52
CA ASN A 98 20.58 9.67 -8.87
C ASN A 98 20.16 8.29 -9.36
N LYS A 99 19.15 7.68 -8.76
CA LYS A 99 18.59 6.38 -9.17
C LYS A 99 17.87 6.47 -10.51
N ALA A 100 17.10 7.52 -10.75
CA ALA A 100 16.39 7.75 -12.01
C ALA A 100 17.37 7.80 -13.22
N LYS A 101 18.51 8.46 -13.06
CA LYS A 101 19.57 8.53 -14.10
C LYS A 101 20.21 7.18 -14.45
N GLN A 102 19.98 6.14 -13.66
CA GLN A 102 20.51 4.80 -13.91
C GLN A 102 19.70 4.00 -14.95
N GLY A 103 18.71 4.63 -15.61
CA GLY A 103 17.94 4.03 -16.68
C GLY A 103 16.80 3.13 -16.16
N ALA A 104 16.15 3.53 -15.08
CA ALA A 104 14.94 2.84 -14.63
C ALA A 104 13.82 3.03 -15.67
N LYS A 105 13.02 1.98 -15.89
CA LYS A 105 11.88 1.98 -16.83
C LYS A 105 10.59 2.36 -16.13
N PHE A 106 10.44 1.92 -14.88
CA PHE A 106 9.29 2.18 -14.05
C PHE A 106 9.68 2.67 -12.66
N MET A 107 8.76 3.40 -12.04
CA MET A 107 8.77 3.67 -10.60
C MET A 107 7.40 3.29 -10.03
N ILE A 108 7.36 2.45 -9.00
CA ILE A 108 6.14 2.16 -8.26
C ILE A 108 6.05 3.14 -7.09
N VAL A 109 5.04 4.00 -7.11
CA VAL A 109 4.73 4.95 -6.05
C VAL A 109 3.56 4.42 -5.24
N CYS A 110 3.77 4.17 -3.95
CA CYS A 110 2.72 3.76 -3.01
C CYS A 110 2.14 5.01 -2.33
N ASN A 111 0.90 5.35 -2.62
CA ASN A 111 0.25 6.54 -2.04
C ASN A 111 -1.26 6.32 -1.80
N PRO A 112 -1.69 6.16 -0.55
CA PRO A 112 -0.93 6.20 0.72
C PRO A 112 0.10 5.09 0.88
N HIS A 113 1.18 5.37 1.60
CA HIS A 113 2.35 4.51 1.68
C HIS A 113 2.22 3.45 2.79
N ASN A 114 2.18 2.20 2.40
CA ASN A 114 2.20 1.03 3.29
C ASN A 114 3.65 0.50 3.43
N PRO A 115 4.22 0.40 4.63
CA PRO A 115 3.55 0.28 5.93
C PRO A 115 3.48 1.58 6.75
N VAL A 116 4.15 2.64 6.37
CA VAL A 116 4.45 3.81 7.21
C VAL A 116 3.26 4.79 7.36
N GLY A 117 2.17 4.58 6.62
CA GLY A 117 0.94 5.36 6.73
C GLY A 117 1.02 6.81 6.22
N ARG A 118 2.07 7.17 5.47
CA ARG A 118 2.23 8.51 4.88
C ARG A 118 1.27 8.74 3.72
N VAL A 119 0.74 9.94 3.63
CA VAL A 119 0.12 10.50 2.43
C VAL A 119 1.08 11.54 1.84
N TRP A 120 1.53 11.30 0.62
CA TRP A 120 2.43 12.23 -0.06
C TRP A 120 1.67 13.49 -0.47
N SER A 121 2.25 14.66 -0.20
CA SER A 121 1.66 15.93 -0.60
C SER A 121 1.66 16.08 -2.13
N LYS A 122 0.85 17.01 -2.64
CA LYS A 122 0.84 17.30 -4.07
C LYS A 122 2.22 17.69 -4.57
N GLU A 123 2.96 18.49 -3.79
CA GLU A 123 4.31 18.96 -4.12
C GLU A 123 5.31 17.81 -4.13
N GLU A 124 5.22 16.87 -3.18
CA GLU A 124 6.05 15.64 -3.15
C GLU A 124 5.75 14.78 -4.39
N LEU A 125 4.47 14.61 -4.75
CA LEU A 125 4.06 13.85 -5.94
C LEU A 125 4.50 14.53 -7.25
N GLU A 126 4.39 15.87 -7.35
CA GLU A 126 4.89 16.63 -8.49
C GLU A 126 6.41 16.49 -8.64
N ALA A 127 7.15 16.53 -7.53
CA ALA A 127 8.60 16.35 -7.55
C ALA A 127 9.01 14.94 -8.01
N ILE A 128 8.34 13.88 -7.53
CA ILE A 128 8.52 12.51 -8.05
C ILE A 128 8.25 12.47 -9.54
N ALA A 129 7.10 13.00 -9.97
CA ALA A 129 6.65 12.93 -11.35
C ALA A 129 7.63 13.65 -12.30
N ASN A 130 8.09 14.83 -11.93
CA ASN A 130 9.05 15.60 -12.74
C ASN A 130 10.36 14.81 -12.91
N ILE A 131 10.90 14.20 -11.84
CA ILE A 131 12.10 13.35 -11.93
C ILE A 131 11.86 12.16 -12.87
N CYS A 132 10.69 11.51 -12.79
CA CYS A 132 10.34 10.40 -13.65
C CYS A 132 10.23 10.83 -15.12
N ILE A 133 9.54 11.92 -15.40
CA ILE A 133 9.32 12.46 -16.76
C ILE A 133 10.66 12.85 -17.40
N GLU A 134 11.52 13.56 -16.67
CA GLU A 134 12.86 13.96 -17.14
C GLU A 134 13.74 12.77 -17.53
N ASN A 135 13.48 11.59 -16.97
CA ASN A 135 14.25 10.37 -17.22
C ASN A 135 13.48 9.30 -18.02
N ASN A 136 12.32 9.65 -18.62
CA ASN A 136 11.44 8.75 -19.37
C ASN A 136 10.97 7.53 -18.56
N ILE A 137 10.74 7.68 -17.27
CA ILE A 137 10.26 6.65 -16.36
C ILE A 137 8.73 6.69 -16.31
N THR A 138 8.08 5.56 -16.55
CA THR A 138 6.64 5.42 -16.35
C THR A 138 6.32 5.20 -14.88
N ILE A 139 5.37 5.96 -14.34
CA ILE A 139 4.93 5.84 -12.95
C ILE A 139 3.81 4.81 -12.88
N ILE A 140 3.92 3.87 -11.93
CA ILE A 140 2.83 3.00 -11.50
C ILE A 140 2.41 3.49 -10.12
N SER A 141 1.29 4.20 -10.04
CA SER A 141 0.77 4.74 -8.79
C SER A 141 -0.16 3.72 -8.13
N ASP A 142 0.30 3.09 -7.06
CA ASP A 142 -0.54 2.21 -6.24
C ASP A 142 -1.33 3.04 -5.23
N GLU A 143 -2.60 3.25 -5.53
CA GLU A 143 -3.53 4.08 -4.80
C GLU A 143 -4.62 3.25 -4.08
N ILE A 144 -4.30 2.00 -3.73
CA ILE A 144 -5.28 1.07 -3.13
C ILE A 144 -5.83 1.55 -1.78
N TYR A 145 -5.10 2.40 -1.07
CA TYR A 145 -5.52 3.00 0.20
C TYR A 145 -6.07 4.41 0.05
N SER A 146 -6.24 4.93 -1.17
CA SER A 146 -6.61 6.32 -1.47
C SER A 146 -7.90 6.82 -0.79
N ASP A 147 -8.81 5.93 -0.45
CA ASP A 147 -10.06 6.30 0.23
C ASP A 147 -9.91 6.44 1.75
N ILE A 148 -8.98 5.69 2.36
CA ILE A 148 -8.83 5.60 3.82
C ILE A 148 -7.93 6.74 4.32
N MET A 149 -8.43 7.96 4.13
CA MET A 149 -7.80 9.18 4.63
C MET A 149 -8.25 9.44 6.07
N LEU A 150 -7.32 9.72 6.95
CA LEU A 150 -7.57 9.93 8.37
C LEU A 150 -7.38 11.41 8.73
N TRP A 151 -8.02 11.85 9.80
CA TRP A 151 -7.85 13.19 10.40
C TRP A 151 -8.16 14.35 9.43
N GLY A 152 -9.03 14.10 8.45
CA GLY A 152 -9.35 15.10 7.43
C GLY A 152 -8.30 15.29 6.33
N ASN A 153 -7.25 14.45 6.30
CA ASN A 153 -6.30 14.42 5.18
C ASN A 153 -7.01 14.11 3.86
N LYS A 154 -6.41 14.54 2.76
CA LYS A 154 -6.94 14.33 1.41
C LYS A 154 -5.92 13.60 0.55
N HIS A 155 -6.41 12.65 -0.22
CA HIS A 155 -5.61 12.00 -1.26
C HIS A 155 -5.55 12.90 -2.51
N THR A 156 -4.40 12.93 -3.15
CA THR A 156 -4.23 13.51 -4.48
C THR A 156 -3.86 12.38 -5.43
N PRO A 157 -4.75 11.97 -6.36
CA PRO A 157 -4.39 11.00 -7.38
C PRO A 157 -3.23 11.53 -8.23
N MET A 158 -2.20 10.74 -8.43
CA MET A 158 -1.00 11.15 -9.20
C MET A 158 -1.40 11.66 -10.60
N ALA A 159 -2.27 10.94 -11.29
CA ALA A 159 -2.72 11.28 -12.63
C ALA A 159 -3.65 12.50 -12.70
N SER A 160 -4.13 13.04 -11.58
CA SER A 160 -4.99 14.23 -11.53
C SER A 160 -4.22 15.54 -11.48
N ILE A 161 -2.92 15.50 -11.21
CA ILE A 161 -2.10 16.69 -10.91
C ILE A 161 -1.93 17.58 -12.13
N SER A 162 -1.59 16.98 -13.28
CA SER A 162 -1.49 17.67 -14.57
C SER A 162 -1.66 16.70 -15.75
N GLU A 163 -1.94 17.24 -16.92
CA GLU A 163 -2.06 16.46 -18.17
C GLU A 163 -0.73 15.73 -18.52
N GLU A 164 0.40 16.37 -18.24
CA GLU A 164 1.72 15.78 -18.49
C GLU A 164 1.98 14.59 -17.56
N ILE A 165 1.70 14.74 -16.27
CA ILE A 165 1.83 13.66 -15.29
C ILE A 165 0.88 12.52 -15.62
N ARG A 166 -0.36 12.83 -16.00
CA ARG A 166 -1.35 11.83 -16.44
C ARG A 166 -0.83 10.95 -17.56
N LYS A 167 -0.15 11.53 -18.57
CA LYS A 167 0.42 10.78 -19.70
C LYS A 167 1.53 9.80 -19.31
N HIS A 168 2.14 9.98 -18.16
CA HIS A 168 3.23 9.14 -17.66
C HIS A 168 2.80 8.21 -16.51
N THR A 169 1.51 8.21 -16.13
CA THR A 169 1.03 7.50 -14.93
C THR A 169 0.02 6.39 -15.27
N ILE A 170 0.29 5.19 -14.78
CA ILE A 170 -0.67 4.09 -14.66
C ILE A 170 -1.17 4.11 -13.22
N THR A 171 -2.48 4.25 -13.01
CA THR A 171 -3.05 4.27 -11.66
C THR A 171 -3.70 2.93 -11.33
N CYS A 172 -3.36 2.40 -10.15
CA CYS A 172 -3.87 1.16 -9.60
C CYS A 172 -4.80 1.47 -8.42
N THR A 173 -6.07 1.06 -8.50
CA THR A 173 -7.06 1.31 -7.44
C THR A 173 -7.96 0.11 -7.21
N SER A 174 -8.66 0.07 -6.07
CA SER A 174 -9.57 -1.03 -5.74
C SER A 174 -10.53 -0.65 -4.62
N SER A 175 -11.76 -1.17 -4.68
CA SER A 175 -12.75 -1.12 -3.58
C SER A 175 -12.37 -2.02 -2.40
N THR A 176 -11.43 -2.93 -2.56
CA THR A 176 -11.20 -4.04 -1.63
C THR A 176 -10.66 -3.61 -0.27
N LYS A 177 -9.87 -2.55 -0.19
CA LYS A 177 -9.39 -2.01 1.09
C LYS A 177 -10.42 -1.06 1.70
N THR A 178 -11.06 -0.26 0.87
CA THR A 178 -12.09 0.71 1.26
C THR A 178 -13.30 0.04 1.92
N PHE A 179 -13.76 -1.07 1.35
CA PHE A 179 -15.00 -1.75 1.77
C PHE A 179 -14.80 -3.16 2.33
N ASN A 180 -13.57 -3.51 2.72
CA ASN A 180 -13.23 -4.82 3.28
C ASN A 180 -13.64 -6.01 2.37
N LEU A 181 -13.40 -5.88 1.07
CA LEU A 181 -13.80 -6.84 0.03
C LEU A 181 -12.61 -7.62 -0.57
N ALA A 182 -11.49 -7.74 0.16
CA ALA A 182 -10.26 -8.34 -0.37
C ALA A 182 -10.47 -9.76 -0.93
N GLY A 183 -11.32 -10.57 -0.31
CA GLY A 183 -11.64 -11.92 -0.75
C GLY A 183 -12.41 -11.99 -2.08
N LEU A 184 -12.99 -10.88 -2.55
CA LEU A 184 -13.68 -10.81 -3.85
C LEU A 184 -12.74 -10.58 -5.03
N GLN A 185 -11.49 -10.26 -4.77
CA GLN A 185 -10.43 -10.17 -5.80
C GLN A 185 -10.81 -9.28 -6.98
N VAL A 186 -10.99 -8.00 -6.73
CA VAL A 186 -11.33 -7.00 -7.74
C VAL A 186 -10.40 -5.80 -7.63
N ALA A 187 -9.89 -5.33 -8.76
CA ALA A 187 -9.11 -4.10 -8.86
C ALA A 187 -9.32 -3.46 -10.24
N THR A 188 -8.99 -2.19 -10.34
CA THR A 188 -9.08 -1.41 -11.57
C THR A 188 -7.73 -0.74 -11.83
N VAL A 189 -7.29 -0.83 -13.07
CA VAL A 189 -6.13 -0.11 -13.58
C VAL A 189 -6.59 0.95 -14.57
N ILE A 190 -6.05 2.16 -14.46
CA ILE A 190 -6.37 3.29 -15.32
C ILE A 190 -5.11 3.65 -16.09
N PHE A 191 -5.15 3.55 -17.40
CA PHE A 191 -4.00 3.75 -18.27
C PHE A 191 -3.89 5.20 -18.77
N PRO A 192 -2.69 5.67 -19.09
CA PRO A 192 -2.48 7.00 -19.66
C PRO A 192 -3.01 7.11 -21.11
N ASN A 193 -3.14 5.96 -21.83
CA ASN A 193 -3.58 5.91 -23.22
C ASN A 193 -4.12 4.51 -23.61
N LEU A 194 -4.87 4.49 -24.71
CA LEU A 194 -5.48 3.27 -25.25
C LEU A 194 -4.46 2.22 -25.71
N ASN A 195 -3.28 2.63 -26.17
CA ASN A 195 -2.27 1.68 -26.63
C ASN A 195 -1.79 0.79 -25.47
N MET A 196 -1.42 1.37 -24.35
CA MET A 196 -0.99 0.60 -23.15
C MET A 196 -2.14 -0.27 -22.62
N LYS A 197 -3.35 0.30 -22.54
CA LYS A 197 -4.53 -0.47 -22.12
C LYS A 197 -4.75 -1.70 -23.02
N ASN A 198 -4.68 -1.53 -24.33
CA ASN A 198 -4.94 -2.64 -25.28
C ASN A 198 -3.86 -3.73 -25.17
N GLN A 199 -2.59 -3.37 -24.93
CA GLN A 199 -1.52 -4.34 -24.67
C GLN A 199 -1.80 -5.14 -23.40
N TYR A 200 -2.16 -4.46 -22.30
CA TYR A 200 -2.55 -5.11 -21.05
C TYR A 200 -3.75 -6.03 -21.22
N ASP A 201 -4.82 -5.57 -21.88
CA ASP A 201 -6.03 -6.36 -22.13
C ASP A 201 -5.75 -7.59 -23.02
N ALA A 202 -4.78 -7.50 -23.92
CA ALA A 202 -4.35 -8.65 -24.73
C ALA A 202 -3.68 -9.73 -23.88
N ILE A 203 -2.87 -9.34 -22.88
CA ILE A 203 -2.29 -10.28 -21.93
C ILE A 203 -3.38 -10.94 -21.09
N LEU A 204 -4.33 -10.18 -20.54
CA LEU A 204 -5.44 -10.76 -19.77
C LEU A 204 -6.21 -11.83 -20.57
N LYS A 205 -6.43 -11.59 -21.87
CA LYS A 205 -7.07 -12.58 -22.77
C LYS A 205 -6.17 -13.80 -22.98
N LYS A 206 -4.86 -13.59 -23.17
CA LYS A 206 -3.89 -14.67 -23.43
C LYS A 206 -3.78 -15.64 -22.26
N ILE A 207 -3.87 -15.13 -21.03
CA ILE A 207 -3.78 -15.93 -19.80
C ILE A 207 -5.16 -16.26 -19.19
N GLU A 208 -6.25 -15.97 -19.90
CA GLU A 208 -7.64 -16.26 -19.52
C GLU A 208 -8.10 -15.61 -18.19
N THR A 209 -7.51 -14.47 -17.80
CA THR A 209 -7.86 -13.73 -16.56
C THR A 209 -8.69 -12.47 -16.83
N TYR A 210 -9.30 -12.37 -18.00
CA TYR A 210 -10.07 -11.20 -18.41
C TYR A 210 -11.51 -11.15 -17.86
N ARG A 211 -11.92 -12.12 -17.04
CA ARG A 211 -13.23 -12.16 -16.39
C ARG A 211 -13.10 -12.08 -14.87
N ASN A 212 -13.94 -11.25 -14.25
CA ASN A 212 -14.12 -11.28 -12.81
C ASN A 212 -15.14 -12.37 -12.42
N ASN A 213 -15.13 -12.80 -11.17
CA ASN A 213 -16.22 -13.62 -10.64
C ASN A 213 -17.53 -12.80 -10.56
N ALA A 214 -18.69 -13.50 -10.56
CA ALA A 214 -20.00 -12.86 -10.62
C ALA A 214 -20.27 -11.93 -9.42
N PHE A 215 -19.78 -12.29 -8.23
CA PHE A 215 -20.01 -11.52 -7.01
C PHE A 215 -19.19 -10.23 -6.96
N SER A 216 -17.95 -10.27 -7.47
CA SER A 216 -17.06 -9.11 -7.41
C SER A 216 -17.55 -7.93 -8.27
N ILE A 217 -18.20 -8.18 -9.40
CA ILE A 217 -18.76 -7.11 -10.25
C ILE A 217 -19.87 -6.39 -9.50
N VAL A 218 -20.84 -7.16 -8.97
CA VAL A 218 -22.00 -6.60 -8.25
C VAL A 218 -21.54 -5.90 -6.99
N ALA A 219 -20.70 -6.55 -6.18
CA ALA A 219 -20.22 -5.99 -4.94
C ALA A 219 -19.39 -4.71 -5.15
N ASN A 220 -18.50 -4.67 -6.15
CA ASN A 220 -17.73 -3.47 -6.46
C ASN A 220 -18.63 -2.30 -6.89
N THR A 221 -19.63 -2.57 -7.72
CA THR A 221 -20.56 -1.53 -8.17
C THR A 221 -21.37 -0.98 -7.00
N ILE A 222 -21.98 -1.84 -6.18
CA ILE A 222 -22.77 -1.44 -5.00
C ILE A 222 -21.89 -0.71 -3.97
N ALA A 223 -20.68 -1.21 -3.73
CA ALA A 223 -19.75 -0.57 -2.80
C ALA A 223 -19.49 0.90 -3.15
N PHE A 224 -19.23 1.20 -4.43
CA PHE A 224 -19.00 2.57 -4.87
C PHE A 224 -20.27 3.42 -5.04
N THR A 225 -21.45 2.82 -5.24
CA THR A 225 -22.70 3.57 -5.41
C THR A 225 -23.49 3.76 -4.13
N GLU A 226 -23.43 2.80 -3.21
CA GLU A 226 -24.28 2.76 -2.00
C GLU A 226 -23.47 2.62 -0.69
N GLY A 227 -22.18 2.28 -0.75
CA GLY A 227 -21.36 1.98 0.42
C GLY A 227 -20.82 3.20 1.19
N LYS A 228 -21.15 4.43 0.78
CA LYS A 228 -20.55 5.66 1.33
C LYS A 228 -20.78 5.82 2.83
N GLU A 229 -21.99 5.60 3.31
CA GLU A 229 -22.32 5.75 4.73
C GLU A 229 -21.54 4.73 5.58
N TRP A 230 -21.58 3.45 5.20
CA TRP A 230 -20.81 2.42 5.87
C TRP A 230 -19.30 2.74 5.90
N PHE A 231 -18.77 3.27 4.80
CA PHE A 231 -17.36 3.64 4.71
C PHE A 231 -16.99 4.77 5.68
N LEU A 232 -17.85 5.78 5.83
CA LEU A 232 -17.62 6.89 6.77
C LEU A 232 -17.63 6.39 8.22
N ASP A 233 -18.58 5.53 8.58
CA ASP A 233 -18.66 4.92 9.91
C ASP A 233 -17.44 4.04 10.20
N ALA A 234 -17.04 3.22 9.23
CA ALA A 234 -15.85 2.37 9.35
C ALA A 234 -14.56 3.20 9.51
N THR A 235 -14.42 4.30 8.77
CA THR A 235 -13.26 5.19 8.88
C THR A 235 -13.20 5.87 10.25
N THR A 236 -14.33 6.35 10.76
CA THR A 236 -14.43 6.91 12.12
C THR A 236 -14.02 5.88 13.18
N TYR A 237 -14.52 4.66 13.07
CA TYR A 237 -14.14 3.57 13.97
C TYR A 237 -12.65 3.23 13.91
N ILE A 238 -12.05 3.26 12.71
CA ILE A 238 -10.61 3.07 12.51
C ILE A 238 -9.82 4.19 13.20
N GLU A 239 -10.22 5.46 13.04
CA GLU A 239 -9.56 6.59 13.70
C GLU A 239 -9.59 6.44 15.23
N GLU A 240 -10.73 6.03 15.79
CA GLU A 240 -10.85 5.77 17.22
C GLU A 240 -9.95 4.62 17.67
N ASN A 241 -9.84 3.54 16.89
CA ASN A 241 -8.94 2.44 17.17
C ASN A 241 -7.47 2.86 17.12
N ILE A 242 -7.09 3.70 16.14
CA ILE A 242 -5.72 4.24 16.05
C ILE A 242 -5.40 5.07 17.28
N LYS A 243 -6.25 6.05 17.65
CA LYS A 243 -6.04 6.87 18.85
C LYS A 243 -5.85 5.99 20.08
N TYR A 244 -6.77 5.05 20.29
CA TYR A 244 -6.71 4.14 21.42
C TYR A 244 -5.39 3.35 21.45
N ALA A 245 -4.98 2.77 20.31
CA ALA A 245 -3.77 1.95 20.24
C ALA A 245 -2.51 2.80 20.48
N VAL A 246 -2.42 3.97 19.87
CA VAL A 246 -1.28 4.88 20.03
C VAL A 246 -1.16 5.37 21.46
N ASP A 247 -2.28 5.81 22.07
CA ASP A 247 -2.31 6.27 23.45
C ASP A 247 -1.93 5.13 24.43
N TYR A 248 -2.48 3.94 24.20
CA TYR A 248 -2.18 2.76 25.01
C TYR A 248 -0.70 2.38 24.97
N ILE A 249 -0.14 2.26 23.76
CA ILE A 249 1.26 1.87 23.56
C ILE A 249 2.18 2.92 24.19
N ASN A 250 1.98 4.20 23.91
CA ASN A 250 2.82 5.27 24.43
C ASN A 250 2.76 5.39 25.96
N SER A 251 1.63 5.03 26.58
CA SER A 251 1.45 5.11 28.03
C SER A 251 1.95 3.88 28.78
N ASN A 252 1.80 2.69 28.20
CA ASN A 252 2.00 1.42 28.90
C ASN A 252 3.18 0.62 28.37
N ILE A 253 3.67 0.89 27.15
CA ILE A 253 4.75 0.11 26.51
C ILE A 253 5.82 1.06 25.93
N PRO A 254 6.51 1.84 26.77
CA PRO A 254 7.43 2.89 26.31
C PRO A 254 8.62 2.38 25.49
N GLN A 255 8.90 1.08 25.53
CA GLN A 255 9.91 0.41 24.70
C GLN A 255 9.52 0.35 23.23
N ILE A 256 8.22 0.43 22.91
CA ILE A 256 7.71 0.44 21.54
C ILE A 256 7.21 1.85 21.20
N LYS A 257 7.70 2.41 20.09
CA LYS A 257 7.23 3.71 19.62
C LYS A 257 6.28 3.52 18.45
N VAL A 258 5.26 4.36 18.40
CA VAL A 258 4.29 4.36 17.30
C VAL A 258 3.84 5.78 17.01
N SER A 259 3.77 6.14 15.74
CA SER A 259 3.27 7.43 15.28
C SER A 259 1.86 7.28 14.70
N ILE A 260 1.06 8.33 14.80
CA ILE A 260 -0.26 8.40 14.16
C ILE A 260 -0.05 8.47 12.64
N PRO A 261 -0.60 7.53 11.86
CA PRO A 261 -0.48 7.57 10.41
C PRO A 261 -1.42 8.61 9.78
N ASP A 262 -1.04 9.16 8.62
CA ASP A 262 -1.88 10.07 7.83
C ASP A 262 -3.07 9.33 7.17
N SER A 263 -2.94 8.02 6.95
CA SER A 263 -3.87 7.15 6.22
C SER A 263 -3.68 5.69 6.60
N THR A 264 -4.52 4.83 6.06
CA THR A 264 -4.58 3.38 6.25
C THR A 264 -5.16 2.97 7.60
N TYR A 265 -5.21 1.67 7.85
CA TYR A 265 -5.56 1.08 9.14
C TYR A 265 -4.39 0.25 9.71
N LEU A 266 -3.18 0.65 9.35
CA LEU A 266 -1.95 -0.05 9.70
C LEU A 266 -1.13 0.83 10.64
N LEU A 267 -0.63 0.25 11.72
CA LEU A 267 0.35 0.91 12.57
C LEU A 267 1.71 0.25 12.36
N TRP A 268 2.72 1.10 12.25
CA TRP A 268 4.12 0.73 12.12
C TRP A 268 4.81 0.92 13.46
N LEU A 269 5.12 -0.20 14.13
CA LEU A 269 5.66 -0.23 15.48
C LEU A 269 7.18 -0.25 15.42
N ASP A 270 7.82 0.77 15.95
CA ASP A 270 9.26 0.80 16.17
C ASP A 270 9.59 0.05 17.45
N CYS A 271 10.13 -1.16 17.30
CA CYS A 271 10.46 -2.08 18.37
C CYS A 271 11.96 -2.10 18.69
N ARG A 272 12.77 -1.20 18.12
CA ARG A 272 14.24 -1.20 18.26
C ARG A 272 14.71 -1.07 19.71
N ASN A 273 13.94 -0.41 20.57
CA ASN A 273 14.27 -0.30 21.99
C ASN A 273 14.00 -1.57 22.82
N LEU A 274 13.43 -2.62 22.20
CA LEU A 274 13.36 -3.96 22.82
C LEU A 274 14.71 -4.66 22.77
N ASN A 275 15.68 -4.16 22.00
CA ASN A 275 16.98 -4.78 21.75
C ASN A 275 16.86 -6.25 21.28
N LEU A 276 15.83 -6.51 20.49
CA LEU A 276 15.59 -7.78 19.78
C LEU A 276 15.68 -7.50 18.30
N ASP A 277 16.38 -8.33 17.58
CA ASP A 277 16.53 -8.21 16.14
C ASP A 277 16.01 -9.46 15.40
N GLY A 278 15.74 -9.29 14.14
CA GLY A 278 15.46 -10.38 13.21
C GLY A 278 14.45 -11.39 13.75
N ASP A 279 14.89 -12.64 13.86
CA ASP A 279 14.04 -13.76 14.25
C ASP A 279 13.65 -13.72 15.74
N ASP A 280 14.48 -13.14 16.61
CA ASP A 280 14.18 -13.00 18.03
C ASP A 280 12.99 -12.05 18.25
N LEU A 281 12.89 -10.96 17.47
CA LEU A 281 11.75 -10.07 17.52
C LEU A 281 10.45 -10.77 17.07
N VAL A 282 10.52 -11.56 16.01
CA VAL A 282 9.37 -12.35 15.53
C VAL A 282 8.98 -13.41 16.58
N ASP A 283 9.95 -14.12 17.15
CA ASP A 283 9.71 -15.12 18.20
C ASP A 283 9.04 -14.49 19.44
N PHE A 284 9.52 -13.32 19.86
CA PHE A 284 8.91 -12.56 20.94
C PHE A 284 7.43 -12.27 20.67
N PHE A 285 7.10 -11.71 19.50
CA PHE A 285 5.72 -11.40 19.17
C PHE A 285 4.84 -12.66 19.08
N VAL A 286 5.32 -13.71 18.43
CA VAL A 286 4.53 -14.93 18.22
C VAL A 286 4.41 -15.76 19.51
N ASN A 287 5.52 -16.01 20.20
CA ASN A 287 5.56 -16.99 21.29
C ASN A 287 5.38 -16.38 22.68
N LYS A 288 5.73 -15.08 22.88
CA LYS A 288 5.54 -14.40 24.16
C LYS A 288 4.28 -13.52 24.16
N ALA A 289 4.17 -12.59 23.21
CA ALA A 289 2.99 -11.74 23.09
C ALA A 289 1.78 -12.48 22.48
N ARG A 290 1.98 -13.61 21.79
CA ARG A 290 0.94 -14.36 21.07
C ARG A 290 0.21 -13.54 20.02
N LEU A 291 0.97 -12.74 19.30
CA LEU A 291 0.51 -11.86 18.23
C LEU A 291 1.25 -12.21 16.93
N ALA A 292 0.51 -12.62 15.91
CA ALA A 292 1.05 -12.84 14.57
C ALA A 292 0.99 -11.54 13.77
N LEU A 293 2.01 -10.70 13.93
CA LEU A 293 2.16 -9.44 13.19
C LEU A 293 3.02 -9.64 11.94
N ASN A 294 3.08 -8.62 11.08
CA ASN A 294 4.00 -8.66 9.95
C ASN A 294 5.38 -8.18 10.38
N ASP A 295 6.38 -9.01 10.12
CA ASP A 295 7.80 -8.69 10.29
C ASP A 295 8.20 -7.50 9.40
N GLY A 296 8.85 -6.50 9.99
CA GLY A 296 9.28 -5.30 9.28
C GLY A 296 10.30 -5.57 8.19
N ARG A 297 11.15 -6.58 8.35
CA ARG A 297 12.14 -7.00 7.35
C ARG A 297 11.52 -7.35 5.98
N LEU A 298 10.26 -7.81 5.99
CA LEU A 298 9.52 -8.08 4.75
C LEU A 298 9.35 -6.83 3.89
N PHE A 299 9.36 -5.63 4.49
CA PHE A 299 9.13 -4.36 3.77
C PHE A 299 10.40 -3.77 3.16
N GLY A 300 11.54 -4.48 3.27
CA GLY A 300 12.82 -4.07 2.70
C GLY A 300 13.64 -3.15 3.61
N ASP A 301 14.56 -2.42 3.00
CA ASP A 301 15.50 -1.55 3.70
C ASP A 301 14.80 -0.58 4.67
N GLY A 302 15.31 -0.48 5.88
CA GLY A 302 14.70 0.35 6.95
C GLY A 302 13.53 -0.30 7.69
N GLY A 303 13.24 -1.59 7.42
CA GLY A 303 12.18 -2.33 8.12
C GLY A 303 12.64 -3.18 9.30
N ASP A 304 13.94 -3.40 9.45
CA ASP A 304 14.47 -4.19 10.57
C ASP A 304 14.23 -3.51 11.92
N GLY A 305 13.85 -4.30 12.93
CA GLY A 305 13.45 -3.79 14.23
C GLY A 305 12.02 -3.21 14.28
N TYR A 306 11.25 -3.34 13.21
CA TYR A 306 9.85 -2.90 13.16
C TYR A 306 8.88 -4.06 13.02
N MET A 307 7.63 -3.82 13.46
CA MET A 307 6.50 -4.73 13.26
C MET A 307 5.29 -3.94 12.74
N ARG A 308 4.50 -4.54 11.82
CA ARG A 308 3.27 -3.91 11.32
C ARG A 308 2.04 -4.61 11.89
N ILE A 309 1.16 -3.85 12.54
CA ILE A 309 -0.13 -4.34 13.04
C ILE A 309 -1.29 -3.74 12.23
N ASN A 310 -2.29 -4.57 11.92
CA ASN A 310 -3.58 -4.14 11.37
C ASN A 310 -4.57 -3.94 12.53
N ILE A 311 -5.12 -2.73 12.65
CA ILE A 311 -6.05 -2.34 13.72
C ILE A 311 -7.50 -2.23 13.26
N ALA A 312 -7.82 -2.56 12.00
CA ALA A 312 -9.18 -2.65 11.50
C ALA A 312 -9.88 -3.92 12.01
N CYS A 313 -10.09 -3.99 13.30
CA CYS A 313 -10.74 -5.10 14.00
C CYS A 313 -11.66 -4.57 15.10
N PRO A 314 -12.57 -5.40 15.65
CA PRO A 314 -13.37 -5.00 16.81
C PRO A 314 -12.50 -4.53 17.97
N ARG A 315 -12.88 -3.45 18.65
CA ARG A 315 -12.14 -2.83 19.76
C ARG A 315 -11.68 -3.86 20.80
N ARG A 316 -12.56 -4.78 21.21
CA ARG A 316 -12.23 -5.83 22.18
C ARG A 316 -11.05 -6.73 21.76
N ILE A 317 -10.87 -6.91 20.45
CA ILE A 317 -9.74 -7.71 19.92
C ILE A 317 -8.46 -6.89 20.02
N LEU A 318 -8.53 -5.61 19.66
CA LEU A 318 -7.41 -4.67 19.80
C LEU A 318 -6.97 -4.53 21.26
N GLU A 319 -7.91 -4.32 22.19
CA GLU A 319 -7.64 -4.25 23.63
C GLU A 319 -6.93 -5.49 24.14
N LYS A 320 -7.43 -6.68 23.76
CA LYS A 320 -6.80 -7.95 24.12
C LYS A 320 -5.37 -8.04 23.57
N ALA A 321 -5.17 -7.65 22.31
CA ALA A 321 -3.86 -7.70 21.67
C ALA A 321 -2.85 -6.78 22.36
N LEU A 322 -3.25 -5.55 22.68
CA LEU A 322 -2.39 -4.58 23.36
C LEU A 322 -2.06 -5.03 24.79
N TYR A 323 -3.04 -5.56 25.55
CA TYR A 323 -2.80 -6.13 26.87
C TYR A 323 -1.84 -7.34 26.83
N GLN A 324 -1.96 -8.20 25.81
CA GLN A 324 -1.03 -9.31 25.63
C GLN A 324 0.40 -8.80 25.35
N LEU A 325 0.54 -7.75 24.56
CA LEU A 325 1.81 -7.13 24.23
C LEU A 325 2.45 -6.51 25.48
N GLU A 326 1.70 -5.73 26.27
CA GLU A 326 2.15 -5.12 27.52
C GLU A 326 2.68 -6.19 28.49
N ASN A 327 1.87 -7.23 28.78
CA ASN A 327 2.29 -8.32 29.67
C ASN A 327 3.54 -9.05 29.16
N ALA A 328 3.67 -9.22 27.84
CA ALA A 328 4.85 -9.84 27.28
C ALA A 328 6.10 -8.98 27.47
N VAL A 329 6.00 -7.67 27.26
CA VAL A 329 7.11 -6.72 27.47
C VAL A 329 7.51 -6.67 28.93
N ASP A 330 6.54 -6.55 29.86
CA ASP A 330 6.80 -6.47 31.31
C ASP A 330 7.45 -7.75 31.88
N SER A 331 7.06 -8.91 31.36
CA SER A 331 7.56 -10.22 31.82
C SER A 331 8.85 -10.68 31.14
N TYR A 332 9.27 -10.00 30.07
CA TYR A 332 10.43 -10.41 29.30
C TYR A 332 11.70 -9.81 29.89
N ASN A 333 12.68 -10.69 30.17
CA ASN A 333 13.98 -10.25 30.67
C ASN A 333 14.91 -9.94 29.48
N PHE A 334 14.94 -8.68 29.05
CA PHE A 334 15.77 -8.21 27.94
C PHE A 334 17.29 -8.24 28.24
N ASP A 335 17.69 -8.28 29.52
CA ASP A 335 19.12 -8.27 29.94
C ASP A 335 19.86 -9.59 29.60
N LYS A 336 19.15 -10.64 29.23
CA LYS A 336 19.78 -11.94 28.88
C LYS A 336 20.61 -11.92 27.61
N TYR A 337 20.40 -10.96 26.72
CA TYR A 337 21.07 -10.91 25.42
C TYR A 337 22.35 -10.03 25.43
N GLU A 338 22.53 -9.13 26.38
CA GLU A 338 23.80 -8.39 26.52
C GLU A 338 24.98 -9.27 26.96
N LEU A 339 24.72 -10.43 27.55
CA LEU A 339 25.77 -11.34 28.05
C LEU A 339 26.36 -12.28 27.01
N ILE A 340 25.78 -12.37 25.81
CA ILE A 340 26.26 -13.26 24.74
C ILE A 340 27.09 -12.52 23.69
N SER A 341 26.99 -11.20 23.60
CA SER A 341 27.79 -10.38 22.68
C SER A 341 29.20 -10.00 23.20
N GLY A 342 29.59 -10.51 24.34
CA GLY A 342 30.86 -10.23 25.00
C GLY A 342 31.86 -11.40 25.06
N CYS A 343 31.80 -12.36 24.07
CA CYS A 343 32.83 -13.40 23.93
C CYS A 343 33.44 -13.38 22.53
#